data_61e1d5a3d621b813b71a807b289b16b8
#
_entry.id   61e1d5a3d621b813b71a807b289b16b8
#
_cell.length_a   1.000
_cell.length_b   1.000
_cell.length_c   1.000
_cell.angle_alpha   90.00
_cell.angle_beta   90.00
_cell.angle_gamma   90.00
#
_symmetry.space_group_name_H-M   'P 1'
#
loop_
_entity.id
_entity.type
_entity.pdbx_description
1 polymer ?
#
loop_
_entity_poly.entity_id
_entity_poly.type
_entity_poly.pdbx_seq_one_letter_code
_entity_poly.pdbx_strand_id
1 'polypeptide(L)'
;MSSDIVLKTENLTKHYGGVHALVGANFEMKKGEHVAIMGDNGAGKSTFVRQITGVEQRTSGTVSLYGEEVNFTGPLDARQAGIETVFQTLALADDLDVPDNLFLGRELTKWNWLGPFRRLDYKAMRDATMQGLVKTGVKIPNIKNSIQNMSGGQRQCVAIARTATFASKLTIMDEPTAALGVQETAQVENIIRNMKEQGAPLILVSHNMRQVFDLVDRIVVFRRGRIVANLNKDETDGQDVVAYITGVKTGAEYEGAA
;
A
#
# COMPACT_ATOMS: atom_id res chain seq x y z
N MET A 1 2.60 -23.02 14.93
CA MET A 1 3.42 -22.74 13.74
C MET A 1 3.08 -21.32 13.30
N SER A 2 3.97 -20.35 13.48
CA SER A 2 3.75 -18.97 12.97
C SER A 2 3.70 -19.08 11.45
N SER A 3 2.56 -18.77 10.83
CA SER A 3 2.47 -18.78 9.38
C SER A 3 3.35 -17.66 8.84
N ASP A 4 4.29 -17.98 7.95
CA ASP A 4 5.10 -16.97 7.24
C ASP A 4 4.23 -16.09 6.32
N ILE A 5 2.94 -16.40 6.24
CA ILE A 5 1.96 -15.67 5.42
C ILE A 5 1.45 -14.45 6.20
N VAL A 6 1.67 -13.28 5.63
CA VAL A 6 1.20 -11.98 6.16
C VAL A 6 -0.24 -11.72 5.76
N LEU A 7 -0.54 -11.87 4.47
CA LEU A 7 -1.87 -11.63 3.91
C LEU A 7 -2.27 -12.82 3.05
N LYS A 8 -3.51 -13.27 3.24
CA LYS A 8 -4.14 -14.28 2.38
C LYS A 8 -5.55 -13.84 2.02
N THR A 9 -5.93 -14.01 0.75
CA THR A 9 -7.31 -13.90 0.31
C THR A 9 -7.76 -15.19 -0.36
N GLU A 10 -8.99 -15.61 -0.07
CA GLU A 10 -9.58 -16.81 -0.67
C GLU A 10 -10.91 -16.44 -1.32
N ASN A 11 -11.02 -16.68 -2.63
CA ASN A 11 -12.19 -16.42 -3.46
C ASN A 11 -12.76 -15.00 -3.29
N LEU A 12 -11.86 -14.01 -3.07
CA LEU A 12 -12.26 -12.63 -2.80
C LEU A 12 -12.99 -12.04 -4.02
N THR A 13 -14.22 -11.60 -3.81
CA THR A 13 -15.13 -11.19 -4.89
C THR A 13 -15.81 -9.87 -4.55
N LYS A 14 -15.95 -8.99 -5.56
CA LYS A 14 -16.71 -7.74 -5.46
C LYS A 14 -17.56 -7.48 -6.70
N HIS A 15 -18.84 -7.29 -6.45
CA HIS A 15 -19.80 -6.88 -7.47
C HIS A 15 -20.36 -5.49 -7.16
N TYR A 16 -20.57 -4.68 -8.19
CA TYR A 16 -21.29 -3.42 -8.14
C TYR A 16 -22.50 -3.55 -9.07
N GLY A 17 -23.65 -3.93 -8.50
CA GLY A 17 -24.82 -4.30 -9.31
C GLY A 17 -24.47 -5.44 -10.28
N GLY A 18 -24.60 -5.20 -11.58
CA GLY A 18 -24.24 -6.17 -12.63
C GLY A 18 -22.76 -6.22 -13.01
N VAL A 19 -21.93 -5.35 -12.42
CA VAL A 19 -20.49 -5.29 -12.77
C VAL A 19 -19.68 -6.15 -11.82
N HIS A 20 -18.99 -7.15 -12.36
CA HIS A 20 -18.06 -8.03 -11.64
C HIS A 20 -16.67 -7.40 -11.62
N ALA A 21 -16.38 -6.56 -10.63
CA ALA A 21 -15.13 -5.83 -10.55
C ALA A 21 -13.96 -6.64 -9.99
N LEU A 22 -14.25 -7.66 -9.17
CA LEU A 22 -13.30 -8.64 -8.67
C LEU A 22 -13.99 -10.00 -8.58
N VAL A 23 -13.34 -11.06 -9.07
CA VAL A 23 -13.95 -12.40 -9.18
C VAL A 23 -12.97 -13.45 -8.69
N GLY A 24 -13.23 -14.00 -7.50
CA GLY A 24 -12.51 -15.16 -6.97
C GLY A 24 -11.01 -14.94 -6.84
N ALA A 25 -10.57 -13.76 -6.38
CA ALA A 25 -9.14 -13.47 -6.24
C ALA A 25 -8.54 -14.27 -5.07
N ASN A 26 -7.64 -15.19 -5.40
CA ASN A 26 -6.82 -15.94 -4.47
C ASN A 26 -5.41 -15.33 -4.47
N PHE A 27 -4.97 -14.85 -3.31
CA PHE A 27 -3.69 -14.17 -3.16
C PHE A 27 -3.07 -14.55 -1.83
N GLU A 28 -1.77 -14.80 -1.82
CA GLU A 28 -0.98 -14.99 -0.61
C GLU A 28 0.28 -14.14 -0.67
N MET A 29 0.71 -13.65 0.48
CA MET A 29 1.93 -12.83 0.62
C MET A 29 2.70 -13.25 1.86
N LYS A 30 4.01 -13.43 1.71
CA LYS A 30 4.91 -13.85 2.79
C LYS A 30 5.50 -12.63 3.54
N LYS A 31 6.00 -12.91 4.74
CA LYS A 31 6.71 -11.93 5.55
C LYS A 31 7.97 -11.44 4.83
N GLY A 32 8.16 -10.11 4.82
CA GLY A 32 9.30 -9.46 4.17
C GLY A 32 9.23 -9.43 2.64
N GLU A 33 8.20 -10.03 2.04
CA GLU A 33 8.04 -10.06 0.58
C GLU A 33 7.55 -8.71 0.06
N HIS A 34 8.09 -8.28 -1.08
CA HIS A 34 7.57 -7.18 -1.88
C HIS A 34 6.84 -7.74 -3.10
N VAL A 35 5.55 -7.46 -3.24
CA VAL A 35 4.72 -7.95 -4.34
C VAL A 35 4.20 -6.77 -5.15
N ALA A 36 4.41 -6.81 -6.47
CA ALA A 36 3.74 -5.88 -7.36
C ALA A 36 2.38 -6.40 -7.81
N ILE A 37 1.40 -5.51 -7.87
CA ILE A 37 0.12 -5.74 -8.52
C ILE A 37 0.11 -4.94 -9.82
N MET A 38 0.03 -5.64 -10.96
CA MET A 38 0.01 -5.08 -12.29
C MET A 38 -1.26 -5.44 -13.05
N GLY A 39 -1.56 -4.72 -14.10
CA GLY A 39 -2.72 -4.92 -14.95
C GLY A 39 -3.22 -3.62 -15.55
N ASP A 40 -4.10 -3.71 -16.55
CA ASP A 40 -4.66 -2.54 -17.23
C ASP A 40 -5.62 -1.75 -16.34
N ASN A 41 -6.03 -0.57 -16.81
CA ASN A 41 -7.07 0.22 -16.14
C ASN A 41 -8.38 -0.57 -16.10
N GLY A 42 -9.05 -0.58 -14.93
CA GLY A 42 -10.26 -1.39 -14.75
C GLY A 42 -10.01 -2.89 -14.55
N ALA A 43 -8.76 -3.36 -14.48
CA ALA A 43 -8.45 -4.78 -14.27
C ALA A 43 -8.84 -5.34 -12.90
N GLY A 44 -9.22 -4.48 -11.92
CA GLY A 44 -9.62 -4.88 -10.57
C GLY A 44 -8.59 -4.59 -9.47
N LYS A 45 -7.42 -4.01 -9.81
CA LYS A 45 -6.32 -3.72 -8.86
C LYS A 45 -6.78 -2.87 -7.66
N SER A 46 -7.33 -1.70 -7.94
CA SER A 46 -7.79 -0.78 -6.89
C SER A 46 -8.99 -1.36 -6.12
N THR A 47 -9.85 -2.15 -6.78
CA THR A 47 -10.93 -2.87 -6.10
C THR A 47 -10.34 -3.88 -5.12
N PHE A 48 -9.33 -4.66 -5.50
CA PHE A 48 -8.63 -5.58 -4.60
C PHE A 48 -8.02 -4.84 -3.41
N VAL A 49 -7.29 -3.75 -3.64
CA VAL A 49 -6.70 -2.92 -2.56
C VAL A 49 -7.79 -2.41 -1.61
N ARG A 50 -8.91 -1.88 -2.12
CA ARG A 50 -10.02 -1.37 -1.30
C ARG A 50 -10.67 -2.46 -0.44
N GLN A 51 -10.72 -3.72 -0.94
CA GLN A 51 -11.25 -4.84 -0.16
C GLN A 51 -10.34 -5.20 1.02
N ILE A 52 -9.03 -5.34 0.79
CA ILE A 52 -8.06 -5.73 1.84
C ILE A 52 -7.78 -4.61 2.84
N THR A 53 -8.13 -3.36 2.51
CA THR A 53 -7.98 -2.20 3.39
C THR A 53 -9.29 -1.75 4.04
N GLY A 54 -10.39 -2.48 3.82
CA GLY A 54 -11.69 -2.15 4.41
C GLY A 54 -12.35 -0.87 3.88
N VAL A 55 -11.80 -0.24 2.82
CA VAL A 55 -12.43 0.93 2.17
C VAL A 55 -13.79 0.55 1.60
N GLU A 56 -13.90 -0.69 1.11
CA GLU A 56 -15.14 -1.25 0.60
C GLU A 56 -15.35 -2.68 1.11
N GLN A 57 -16.61 -3.02 1.36
CA GLN A 57 -16.97 -4.37 1.80
C GLN A 57 -16.94 -5.36 0.63
N ARG A 58 -16.39 -6.54 0.86
CA ARG A 58 -16.42 -7.65 -0.09
C ARG A 58 -17.85 -8.16 -0.30
N THR A 59 -18.11 -8.71 -1.48
CA THR A 59 -19.36 -9.45 -1.75
C THR A 59 -19.28 -10.87 -1.21
N SER A 60 -18.14 -11.53 -1.39
CA SER A 60 -17.87 -12.88 -0.87
C SER A 60 -16.37 -13.14 -0.76
N GLY A 61 -16.00 -14.29 -0.22
CA GLY A 61 -14.62 -14.68 0.03
C GLY A 61 -14.10 -14.20 1.38
N THR A 62 -12.85 -14.53 1.70
CA THR A 62 -12.21 -14.22 2.99
C THR A 62 -10.92 -13.45 2.81
N VAL A 63 -10.55 -12.70 3.84
CA VAL A 63 -9.25 -12.03 3.99
C VAL A 63 -8.68 -12.43 5.34
N SER A 64 -7.44 -12.91 5.36
CA SER A 64 -6.75 -13.25 6.61
C SER A 64 -5.44 -12.47 6.70
N LEU A 65 -5.14 -11.97 7.89
CA LEU A 65 -3.91 -11.25 8.23
C LEU A 65 -3.16 -12.03 9.31
N TYR A 66 -1.96 -12.50 9.01
CA TYR A 66 -1.17 -13.39 9.88
C TYR A 66 -1.93 -14.64 10.35
N GLY A 67 -2.75 -15.21 9.46
CA GLY A 67 -3.53 -16.42 9.72
C GLY A 67 -4.86 -16.20 10.45
N GLU A 68 -5.16 -14.97 10.87
CA GLU A 68 -6.44 -14.58 11.48
C GLU A 68 -7.37 -13.98 10.43
N GLU A 69 -8.58 -14.51 10.30
CA GLU A 69 -9.59 -13.92 9.41
C GLU A 69 -9.98 -12.53 9.93
N VAL A 70 -9.97 -11.54 9.01
CA VAL A 70 -10.31 -10.15 9.32
C VAL A 70 -11.53 -9.70 8.51
N ASN A 71 -12.36 -8.90 9.16
CA ASN A 71 -13.52 -8.27 8.51
C ASN A 71 -13.54 -6.78 8.85
N PHE A 72 -12.77 -6.01 8.09
CA PHE A 72 -12.69 -4.58 8.29
C PHE A 72 -14.00 -3.90 7.86
N THR A 73 -14.55 -3.07 8.73
CA THR A 73 -15.76 -2.28 8.44
C THR A 73 -15.41 -0.91 7.87
N GLY A 74 -14.14 -0.51 7.99
CA GLY A 74 -13.60 0.73 7.46
C GLY A 74 -12.07 0.76 7.46
N PRO A 75 -11.47 1.80 6.84
CA PRO A 75 -10.00 1.94 6.78
C PRO A 75 -9.33 2.06 8.15
N LEU A 76 -10.06 2.52 9.17
CA LEU A 76 -9.55 2.63 10.52
C LEU A 76 -9.24 1.25 11.13
N ASP A 77 -10.09 0.27 10.87
CA ASP A 77 -9.89 -1.10 11.36
C ASP A 77 -8.62 -1.72 10.76
N ALA A 78 -8.40 -1.52 9.44
CA ALA A 78 -7.20 -1.98 8.76
C ALA A 78 -5.93 -1.33 9.34
N ARG A 79 -5.97 -0.02 9.62
CA ARG A 79 -4.88 0.69 10.30
C ARG A 79 -4.60 0.15 11.68
N GLN A 80 -5.63 -0.09 12.48
CA GLN A 80 -5.49 -0.67 13.83
C GLN A 80 -4.92 -2.09 13.77
N ALA A 81 -5.24 -2.83 12.72
CA ALA A 81 -4.67 -4.15 12.44
C ALA A 81 -3.22 -4.09 11.95
N GLY A 82 -2.68 -2.89 11.64
CA GLY A 82 -1.28 -2.68 11.21
C GLY A 82 -1.08 -2.62 9.70
N ILE A 83 -2.15 -2.45 8.92
CA ILE A 83 -2.09 -2.20 7.47
C ILE A 83 -2.12 -0.69 7.23
N GLU A 84 -1.09 -0.15 6.61
CA GLU A 84 -1.05 1.25 6.20
C GLU A 84 -1.03 1.36 4.68
N THR A 85 -1.73 2.37 4.14
CA THR A 85 -1.89 2.53 2.70
C THR A 85 -1.55 3.95 2.27
N VAL A 86 -0.72 4.07 1.24
CA VAL A 86 -0.57 5.28 0.43
C VAL A 86 -1.50 5.13 -0.78
N PHE A 87 -2.59 5.87 -0.77
CA PHE A 87 -3.49 5.94 -1.93
C PHE A 87 -2.98 6.95 -2.94
N GLN A 88 -3.45 6.85 -4.17
CA GLN A 88 -3.16 7.79 -5.25
C GLN A 88 -3.50 9.24 -4.85
N THR A 89 -4.57 9.45 -4.07
CA THR A 89 -4.84 10.72 -3.39
C THR A 89 -4.17 10.70 -2.03
N LEU A 90 -3.17 11.55 -1.79
CA LEU A 90 -2.26 11.48 -0.65
C LEU A 90 -2.94 11.60 0.72
N ALA A 91 -4.18 12.09 0.76
CA ALA A 91 -4.95 12.33 1.98
C ALA A 91 -4.13 13.12 3.03
N LEU A 92 -3.50 14.20 2.60
CA LEU A 92 -2.80 15.15 3.45
C LEU A 92 -3.66 16.39 3.66
N ALA A 93 -3.58 16.98 4.86
CA ALA A 93 -4.21 18.25 5.19
C ALA A 93 -3.26 19.38 4.81
N ASP A 94 -3.64 20.17 3.81
CA ASP A 94 -2.78 21.18 3.20
C ASP A 94 -2.34 22.28 4.18
N ASP A 95 -3.20 22.67 5.12
CA ASP A 95 -2.94 23.73 6.10
C ASP A 95 -2.06 23.29 7.28
N LEU A 96 -1.88 21.99 7.47
CA LEU A 96 -1.10 21.41 8.58
C LEU A 96 0.38 21.22 8.19
N ASP A 97 1.26 21.24 9.19
CA ASP A 97 2.68 20.91 9.01
C ASP A 97 2.92 19.38 8.90
N VAL A 98 4.18 18.97 8.71
CA VAL A 98 4.51 17.55 8.54
C VAL A 98 4.21 16.71 9.78
N PRO A 99 4.61 17.10 11.02
CA PRO A 99 4.25 16.41 12.24
C PRO A 99 2.75 16.21 12.41
N ASP A 100 1.97 17.26 12.21
CA ASP A 100 0.52 17.22 12.37
C ASP A 100 -0.12 16.28 11.31
N ASN A 101 0.38 16.28 10.07
CA ASN A 101 -0.06 15.33 9.04
C ASN A 101 0.32 13.88 9.34
N LEU A 102 1.51 13.62 9.89
CA LEU A 102 1.90 12.26 10.27
C LEU A 102 0.98 11.72 11.37
N PHE A 103 0.69 12.53 12.36
CA PHE A 103 -0.06 12.13 13.54
C PHE A 103 -1.57 12.38 13.45
N LEU A 104 -2.08 12.83 12.31
CA LEU A 104 -3.51 13.09 12.11
C LEU A 104 -4.37 11.86 12.42
N GLY A 105 -5.26 12.00 13.42
CA GLY A 105 -6.11 10.91 13.93
C GLY A 105 -5.40 9.91 14.86
N ARG A 106 -4.14 10.20 15.24
CA ARG A 106 -3.35 9.42 16.21
C ARG A 106 -2.43 10.34 17.02
N GLU A 107 -2.90 11.52 17.33
CA GLU A 107 -2.16 12.58 18.01
C GLU A 107 -1.62 12.11 19.36
N LEU A 108 -0.36 12.47 19.64
CA LEU A 108 0.22 12.26 20.95
C LEU A 108 -0.29 13.34 21.91
N THR A 109 -0.73 12.93 23.10
CA THR A 109 -1.34 13.84 24.08
C THR A 109 -0.62 13.78 25.41
N LYS A 110 -0.55 14.94 26.08
CA LYS A 110 -0.13 15.08 27.48
C LYS A 110 -1.33 15.01 28.39
N TRP A 111 -1.08 14.57 29.64
CA TRP A 111 -2.09 14.57 30.70
C TRP A 111 -3.34 13.74 30.34
N ASN A 112 -3.11 12.51 29.90
CA ASN A 112 -4.19 11.58 29.50
C ASN A 112 -5.26 11.38 30.58
N TRP A 113 -4.91 11.60 31.86
CA TRP A 113 -5.82 11.55 33.00
C TRP A 113 -6.89 12.66 33.00
N LEU A 114 -6.70 13.75 32.20
CA LEU A 114 -7.67 14.84 32.07
C LEU A 114 -8.80 14.54 31.06
N GLY A 115 -8.86 13.33 30.47
CA GLY A 115 -9.89 12.94 29.52
C GLY A 115 -10.03 13.92 28.35
N PRO A 116 -11.18 14.59 28.17
CA PRO A 116 -11.42 15.50 27.05
C PRO A 116 -10.57 16.80 27.10
N PHE A 117 -9.98 17.15 28.24
CA PHE A 117 -9.11 18.33 28.42
C PHE A 117 -7.62 18.04 28.20
N ARG A 118 -7.26 16.85 27.72
CA ARG A 118 -5.89 16.52 27.33
C ARG A 118 -5.38 17.48 26.26
N ARG A 119 -4.08 17.82 26.32
CA ARG A 119 -3.42 18.69 25.35
C ARG A 119 -2.53 17.90 24.40
N LEU A 120 -2.39 18.37 23.16
CA LEU A 120 -1.46 17.80 22.19
C LEU A 120 0.00 17.93 22.68
N ASP A 121 0.79 16.88 22.50
CA ASP A 121 2.24 16.90 22.74
C ASP A 121 2.99 17.17 21.42
N TYR A 122 2.98 18.41 20.99
CA TYR A 122 3.68 18.84 19.77
C TYR A 122 5.18 18.50 19.78
N LYS A 123 5.82 18.53 20.96
CA LYS A 123 7.23 18.16 21.05
C LYS A 123 7.43 16.67 20.76
N ALA A 124 6.68 15.81 21.42
CA ALA A 124 6.76 14.37 21.19
C ALA A 124 6.42 14.00 19.74
N MET A 125 5.41 14.64 19.13
CA MET A 125 5.06 14.42 17.72
C MET A 125 6.21 14.84 16.78
N ARG A 126 6.86 15.98 17.01
CA ARG A 126 8.02 16.42 16.22
C ARG A 126 9.20 15.47 16.36
N ASP A 127 9.54 15.10 17.58
CA ASP A 127 10.66 14.20 17.85
C ASP A 127 10.43 12.83 17.17
N ALA A 128 9.21 12.29 17.27
CA ALA A 128 8.83 11.05 16.61
C ALA A 128 8.78 11.18 15.09
N THR A 129 8.35 12.33 14.54
CA THR A 129 8.42 12.63 13.11
C THR A 129 9.85 12.59 12.62
N MET A 130 10.79 13.26 13.30
CA MET A 130 12.19 13.25 12.89
C MET A 130 12.78 11.84 12.92
N GLN A 131 12.45 11.04 13.91
CA GLN A 131 12.88 9.62 13.98
C GLN A 131 12.30 8.82 12.81
N GLY A 132 11.02 9.00 12.50
CA GLY A 132 10.34 8.34 11.37
C GLY A 132 10.98 8.71 10.02
N LEU A 133 11.27 9.99 9.80
CA LEU A 133 11.93 10.46 8.58
C LEU A 133 13.35 9.89 8.44
N VAL A 134 14.12 9.83 9.52
CA VAL A 134 15.47 9.21 9.50
C VAL A 134 15.36 7.72 9.20
N LYS A 135 14.45 7.00 9.85
CA LYS A 135 14.23 5.56 9.64
C LYS A 135 13.84 5.23 8.20
N THR A 136 13.01 6.07 7.58
CA THR A 136 12.55 5.87 6.20
C THR A 136 13.51 6.41 5.14
N GLY A 137 14.53 7.18 5.55
CA GLY A 137 15.44 7.85 4.63
C GLY A 137 14.83 9.05 3.89
N VAL A 138 13.67 9.53 4.35
CA VAL A 138 12.97 10.68 3.75
C VAL A 138 13.64 11.99 4.17
N LYS A 139 13.99 12.81 3.18
CA LYS A 139 14.57 14.14 3.42
C LYS A 139 13.52 15.23 3.17
N ILE A 140 13.11 15.91 4.22
CA ILE A 140 12.24 17.08 4.17
C ILE A 140 13.01 18.27 4.72
N PRO A 141 13.23 19.34 3.93
CA PRO A 141 14.08 20.47 4.34
C PRO A 141 13.58 21.18 5.62
N ASN A 142 12.28 21.35 5.76
CA ASN A 142 11.67 21.95 6.94
C ASN A 142 10.32 21.31 7.27
N ILE A 143 10.28 20.54 8.35
CA ILE A 143 9.08 19.84 8.80
C ILE A 143 7.97 20.76 9.35
N LYS A 144 8.29 22.04 9.61
CA LYS A 144 7.32 23.04 10.10
C LYS A 144 6.57 23.76 8.97
N ASN A 145 6.96 23.52 7.72
CA ASN A 145 6.20 24.06 6.60
C ASN A 145 4.86 23.34 6.48
N SER A 146 3.81 24.10 6.20
CA SER A 146 2.52 23.50 5.82
C SER A 146 2.65 22.78 4.48
N ILE A 147 1.86 21.74 4.32
CA ILE A 147 1.89 20.87 3.13
C ILE A 147 1.60 21.66 1.84
N GLN A 148 0.72 22.66 1.89
CA GLN A 148 0.41 23.51 0.71
C GLN A 148 1.66 24.18 0.11
N ASN A 149 2.69 24.46 0.90
CA ASN A 149 3.94 25.09 0.47
C ASN A 149 5.00 24.09 -0.02
N MET A 150 4.64 22.80 -0.16
CA MET A 150 5.53 21.73 -0.60
C MET A 150 5.30 21.38 -2.07
N SER A 151 6.37 20.95 -2.76
CA SER A 151 6.23 20.36 -4.09
C SER A 151 5.42 19.06 -4.06
N GLY A 152 4.87 18.64 -5.20
CA GLY A 152 4.15 17.38 -5.30
C GLY A 152 4.98 16.18 -4.81
N GLY A 153 6.27 16.14 -5.17
CA GLY A 153 7.19 15.10 -4.71
C GLY A 153 7.44 15.13 -3.20
N GLN A 154 7.57 16.31 -2.60
CA GLN A 154 7.68 16.45 -1.15
C GLN A 154 6.42 15.97 -0.42
N ARG A 155 5.23 16.31 -0.93
CA ARG A 155 3.96 15.82 -0.41
C ARG A 155 3.88 14.29 -0.48
N GLN A 156 4.30 13.70 -1.60
CA GLN A 156 4.37 12.25 -1.76
C GLN A 156 5.30 11.61 -0.72
N CYS A 157 6.50 12.18 -0.54
CA CYS A 157 7.44 11.70 0.49
C CYS A 157 6.86 11.78 1.90
N VAL A 158 6.09 12.82 2.23
CA VAL A 158 5.38 12.92 3.53
C VAL A 158 4.35 11.81 3.69
N ALA A 159 3.53 11.55 2.65
CA ALA A 159 2.52 10.48 2.70
C ALA A 159 3.15 9.09 2.87
N ILE A 160 4.25 8.83 2.17
CA ILE A 160 5.01 7.57 2.29
C ILE A 160 5.67 7.48 3.67
N ALA A 161 6.30 8.55 4.16
CA ALA A 161 6.91 8.58 5.50
C ALA A 161 5.87 8.31 6.59
N ARG A 162 4.66 8.90 6.48
CA ARG A 162 3.54 8.62 7.38
C ARG A 162 3.23 7.13 7.41
N THR A 163 3.02 6.54 6.23
CA THR A 163 2.69 5.13 6.08
C THR A 163 3.80 4.22 6.61
N ALA A 164 5.05 4.44 6.20
CA ALA A 164 6.18 3.63 6.63
C ALA A 164 6.52 3.77 8.13
N THR A 165 6.18 4.91 8.75
CA THR A 165 6.38 5.12 10.18
C THR A 165 5.40 4.29 11.02
N PHE A 166 4.18 4.13 10.56
CA PHE A 166 3.10 3.50 11.34
C PHE A 166 2.75 2.08 10.87
N ALA A 167 3.16 1.68 9.66
CA ALA A 167 2.97 0.31 9.21
C ALA A 167 3.71 -0.68 10.12
N SER A 168 2.99 -1.60 10.72
CA SER A 168 3.56 -2.61 11.61
C SER A 168 3.48 -4.02 11.02
N LYS A 169 2.56 -4.27 10.10
CA LYS A 169 2.31 -5.58 9.50
C LYS A 169 2.39 -5.59 7.98
N LEU A 170 1.83 -4.57 7.30
CA LEU A 170 1.78 -4.49 5.85
C LEU A 170 1.71 -3.05 5.37
N THR A 171 2.50 -2.70 4.38
CA THR A 171 2.40 -1.45 3.64
C THR A 171 1.79 -1.71 2.27
N ILE A 172 0.89 -0.84 1.84
CA ILE A 172 0.33 -0.84 0.49
C ILE A 172 0.59 0.53 -0.13
N MET A 173 1.14 0.56 -1.35
CA MET A 173 1.39 1.79 -2.11
C MET A 173 0.70 1.68 -3.46
N ASP A 174 -0.30 2.55 -3.68
CA ASP A 174 -1.05 2.61 -4.93
C ASP A 174 -0.52 3.75 -5.80
N GLU A 175 0.24 3.39 -6.86
CA GLU A 175 0.87 4.31 -7.82
C GLU A 175 1.75 5.39 -7.14
N PRO A 176 2.71 5.03 -6.27
CA PRO A 176 3.41 6.00 -5.42
C PRO A 176 4.31 6.97 -6.18
N THR A 177 4.58 6.74 -7.46
CA THR A 177 5.43 7.58 -8.31
C THR A 177 4.68 8.23 -9.47
N ALA A 178 3.35 8.09 -9.51
CA ALA A 178 2.54 8.73 -10.54
C ALA A 178 2.69 10.26 -10.46
N ALA A 179 2.93 10.89 -11.62
CA ALA A 179 3.10 12.33 -11.76
C ALA A 179 4.30 12.96 -11.01
N LEU A 180 5.30 12.15 -10.63
CA LEU A 180 6.56 12.63 -10.03
C LEU A 180 7.64 12.86 -11.08
N GLY A 181 8.52 13.84 -10.82
CA GLY A 181 9.76 14.01 -11.58
C GLY A 181 10.79 12.89 -11.31
N VAL A 182 11.87 12.90 -12.07
CA VAL A 182 12.90 11.85 -11.98
C VAL A 182 13.55 11.79 -10.60
N GLN A 183 13.82 12.96 -9.99
CA GLN A 183 14.48 13.03 -8.69
C GLN A 183 13.57 12.53 -7.56
N GLU A 184 12.30 12.94 -7.59
CA GLU A 184 11.30 12.51 -6.61
C GLU A 184 11.01 11.00 -6.74
N THR A 185 10.91 10.49 -7.97
CA THR A 185 10.78 9.05 -8.21
C THR A 185 11.92 8.27 -7.60
N ALA A 186 13.17 8.72 -7.81
CA ALA A 186 14.34 8.06 -7.20
C ALA A 186 14.31 8.10 -5.66
N GLN A 187 13.80 9.17 -5.05
CA GLN A 187 13.63 9.23 -3.59
C GLN A 187 12.61 8.19 -3.10
N VAL A 188 11.47 8.08 -3.77
CA VAL A 188 10.44 7.09 -3.43
C VAL A 188 10.97 5.66 -3.60
N GLU A 189 11.67 5.38 -4.69
CA GLU A 189 12.31 4.07 -4.93
C GLU A 189 13.31 3.71 -3.82
N ASN A 190 14.12 4.68 -3.37
CA ASN A 190 15.05 4.47 -2.27
C ASN A 190 14.34 4.16 -0.94
N ILE A 191 13.21 4.82 -0.66
CA ILE A 191 12.40 4.51 0.53
C ILE A 191 11.90 3.06 0.45
N ILE A 192 11.41 2.63 -0.70
CA ILE A 192 10.92 1.26 -0.90
C ILE A 192 12.06 0.24 -0.73
N ARG A 193 13.26 0.52 -1.26
CA ARG A 193 14.44 -0.34 -1.05
C ARG A 193 14.82 -0.44 0.43
N ASN A 194 14.83 0.68 1.16
CA ASN A 194 15.11 0.69 2.60
C ASN A 194 14.06 -0.14 3.38
N MET A 195 12.78 -0.08 2.97
CA MET A 195 11.74 -0.92 3.57
C MET A 195 12.00 -2.42 3.32
N LYS A 196 12.47 -2.77 2.12
CA LYS A 196 12.85 -4.15 1.77
C LYS A 196 13.99 -4.66 2.61
N GLU A 197 15.04 -3.87 2.78
CA GLU A 197 16.19 -4.18 3.64
C GLU A 197 15.79 -4.39 5.11
N GLN A 198 14.75 -3.68 5.55
CA GLN A 198 14.19 -3.85 6.91
C GLN A 198 13.21 -5.05 7.02
N GLY A 199 12.97 -5.78 5.93
CA GLY A 199 12.04 -6.91 5.90
C GLY A 199 10.56 -6.50 6.09
N ALA A 200 10.19 -5.27 5.75
CA ALA A 200 8.82 -4.78 5.84
C ALA A 200 8.03 -5.28 4.62
N PRO A 201 6.90 -6.01 4.80
CA PRO A 201 6.10 -6.48 3.68
C PRO A 201 5.45 -5.31 2.92
N LEU A 202 5.49 -5.35 1.58
CA LEU A 202 4.97 -4.29 0.73
C LEU A 202 4.17 -4.83 -0.45
N ILE A 203 2.98 -4.29 -0.66
CA ILE A 203 2.24 -4.38 -1.93
C ILE A 203 2.43 -3.08 -2.70
N LEU A 204 2.98 -3.17 -3.90
CA LEU A 204 3.19 -2.05 -4.82
C LEU A 204 2.23 -2.19 -6.00
N VAL A 205 1.24 -1.31 -6.12
CA VAL A 205 0.45 -1.19 -7.35
C VAL A 205 1.17 -0.20 -8.26
N SER A 206 1.59 -0.65 -9.42
CA SER A 206 2.28 0.21 -10.40
C SER A 206 2.06 -0.31 -11.82
N HIS A 207 2.08 0.60 -12.78
CA HIS A 207 2.14 0.30 -14.22
C HIS A 207 3.55 0.49 -14.80
N ASN A 208 4.52 0.96 -14.00
CA ASN A 208 5.90 1.18 -14.42
C ASN A 208 6.71 -0.11 -14.30
N MET A 209 6.93 -0.77 -15.45
CA MET A 209 7.61 -2.06 -15.53
C MET A 209 9.03 -2.01 -14.94
N ARG A 210 9.83 -0.98 -15.30
CA ARG A 210 11.19 -0.83 -14.77
C ARG A 210 11.20 -0.77 -13.24
N GLN A 211 10.33 0.05 -12.67
CA GLN A 211 10.23 0.21 -11.22
C GLN A 211 9.84 -1.11 -10.54
N VAL A 212 8.90 -1.85 -11.14
CA VAL A 212 8.45 -3.13 -10.59
C VAL A 212 9.59 -4.12 -10.55
N PHE A 213 10.31 -4.32 -11.65
CA PHE A 213 11.43 -5.26 -11.70
C PHE A 213 12.60 -4.88 -10.76
N ASP A 214 12.78 -3.58 -10.48
CA ASP A 214 13.81 -3.11 -9.55
C ASP A 214 13.47 -3.31 -8.06
N LEU A 215 12.18 -3.30 -7.69
CA LEU A 215 11.77 -3.12 -6.29
C LEU A 215 11.09 -4.33 -5.66
N VAL A 216 10.55 -5.26 -6.46
CA VAL A 216 9.73 -6.36 -5.93
C VAL A 216 10.39 -7.73 -6.09
N ASP A 217 9.81 -8.73 -5.45
CA ASP A 217 10.22 -10.15 -5.55
C ASP A 217 9.28 -10.91 -6.48
N ARG A 218 8.01 -10.51 -6.52
CA ARG A 218 6.95 -11.22 -7.24
C ARG A 218 5.97 -10.24 -7.87
N ILE A 219 5.40 -10.63 -9.00
CA ILE A 219 4.47 -9.85 -9.81
C ILE A 219 3.16 -10.61 -9.96
N VAL A 220 2.06 -10.00 -9.51
CA VAL A 220 0.71 -10.54 -9.65
C VAL A 220 -0.02 -9.72 -10.70
N VAL A 221 -0.50 -10.38 -11.74
CA VAL A 221 -1.15 -9.71 -12.88
C VAL A 221 -2.65 -9.87 -12.77
N PHE A 222 -3.35 -8.72 -12.76
CA PHE A 222 -4.80 -8.64 -12.80
C PHE A 222 -5.30 -8.37 -14.23
N ARG A 223 -6.37 -9.05 -14.60
CA ARG A 223 -7.09 -8.82 -15.86
C ARG A 223 -8.56 -9.15 -15.67
N ARG A 224 -9.46 -8.21 -16.07
CA ARG A 224 -10.93 -8.36 -16.03
C ARG A 224 -11.44 -8.87 -14.67
N GLY A 225 -10.92 -8.30 -13.56
CA GLY A 225 -11.32 -8.66 -12.20
C GLY A 225 -10.74 -9.96 -11.66
N ARG A 226 -9.81 -10.60 -12.36
CA ARG A 226 -9.18 -11.87 -11.92
C ARG A 226 -7.66 -11.75 -11.84
N ILE A 227 -7.05 -12.55 -10.98
CA ILE A 227 -5.61 -12.79 -11.01
C ILE A 227 -5.34 -13.82 -12.12
N VAL A 228 -4.59 -13.41 -13.15
CA VAL A 228 -4.30 -14.25 -14.33
C VAL A 228 -2.87 -14.78 -14.34
N ALA A 229 -1.99 -14.20 -13.54
CA ALA A 229 -0.62 -14.70 -13.37
C ALA A 229 -0.06 -14.30 -12.02
N ASN A 230 0.83 -15.16 -11.51
CA ASN A 230 1.59 -14.98 -10.29
C ASN A 230 3.05 -15.38 -10.60
N LEU A 231 3.89 -14.38 -10.85
CA LEU A 231 5.19 -14.56 -11.50
C LEU A 231 6.32 -14.20 -10.54
N ASN A 232 7.30 -15.08 -10.40
CA ASN A 232 8.55 -14.74 -9.75
C ASN A 232 9.33 -13.77 -10.65
N LYS A 233 9.81 -12.67 -10.10
CA LYS A 233 10.54 -11.64 -10.85
C LYS A 233 11.76 -12.21 -11.61
N ASP A 234 12.49 -13.13 -10.97
CA ASP A 234 13.72 -13.69 -11.53
C ASP A 234 13.49 -14.75 -12.63
N GLU A 235 12.24 -15.19 -12.81
CA GLU A 235 11.82 -16.21 -13.78
C GLU A 235 10.96 -15.65 -14.93
N THR A 236 10.76 -14.33 -14.97
CA THR A 236 9.92 -13.65 -15.95
C THR A 236 10.57 -12.38 -16.47
N ASP A 237 10.06 -11.87 -17.56
CA ASP A 237 10.47 -10.59 -18.12
C ASP A 237 9.28 -9.67 -18.40
N GLY A 238 9.59 -8.43 -18.81
CA GLY A 238 8.55 -7.43 -19.09
C GLY A 238 7.62 -7.81 -20.26
N GLN A 239 8.09 -8.60 -21.22
CA GLN A 239 7.27 -9.05 -22.36
C GLN A 239 6.24 -10.08 -21.88
N ASP A 240 6.65 -10.99 -21.01
CA ASP A 240 5.76 -11.97 -20.39
C ASP A 240 4.66 -11.28 -19.57
N VAL A 241 5.01 -10.31 -18.72
CA VAL A 241 4.02 -9.56 -17.94
C VAL A 241 3.01 -8.84 -18.85
N VAL A 242 3.49 -8.19 -19.93
CA VAL A 242 2.62 -7.54 -20.93
C VAL A 242 1.72 -8.58 -21.61
N ALA A 243 2.23 -9.75 -21.95
CA ALA A 243 1.45 -10.82 -22.59
C ALA A 243 0.28 -11.30 -21.71
N TYR A 244 0.47 -11.38 -20.38
CA TYR A 244 -0.63 -11.66 -19.44
C TYR A 244 -1.61 -10.49 -19.30
N ILE A 245 -1.12 -9.25 -19.24
CA ILE A 245 -1.99 -8.05 -19.16
C ILE A 245 -2.90 -7.97 -20.39
N THR A 246 -2.35 -8.17 -21.58
CA THR A 246 -3.10 -8.10 -22.85
C THR A 246 -3.91 -9.37 -23.13
N GLY A 247 -3.56 -10.50 -22.49
CA GLY A 247 -4.21 -11.81 -22.65
C GLY A 247 -3.74 -12.59 -23.85
N VAL A 248 -2.56 -12.29 -24.36
CA VAL A 248 -1.84 -13.15 -25.32
C VAL A 248 -1.39 -14.45 -24.64
N LYS A 249 -1.00 -14.35 -23.34
CA LYS A 249 -0.80 -15.50 -22.45
C LYS A 249 -1.93 -15.60 -21.44
N THR A 250 -2.37 -16.81 -21.12
CA THR A 250 -3.33 -17.12 -20.07
C THR A 250 -2.64 -18.01 -19.03
N GLY A 251 -2.83 -17.75 -17.73
CA GLY A 251 -2.35 -18.64 -16.68
C GLY A 251 -3.21 -19.91 -16.59
N ALA A 252 -2.64 -20.99 -16.10
CA ALA A 252 -3.30 -22.30 -15.98
C ALA A 252 -4.62 -22.27 -15.18
N GLU A 253 -4.80 -21.32 -14.26
CA GLU A 253 -6.04 -21.15 -13.49
C GLU A 253 -7.16 -20.42 -14.27
N TYR A 254 -6.85 -19.83 -15.44
CA TYR A 254 -7.80 -19.06 -16.25
C TYR A 254 -8.47 -19.87 -17.37
N GLU A 255 -7.94 -21.06 -17.70
CA GLU A 255 -8.44 -21.90 -18.82
C GLU A 255 -9.82 -22.53 -18.56
N GLY A 256 -10.37 -22.43 -17.35
CA GLY A 256 -11.68 -22.99 -16.97
C GLY A 256 -12.87 -22.02 -16.97
N ALA A 257 -12.70 -20.77 -17.42
CA ALA A 257 -13.71 -19.70 -17.28
C ALA A 257 -14.09 -19.00 -18.60
N ALA A 258 -14.10 -19.73 -19.72
CA ALA A 258 -14.62 -19.26 -21.02
C ALA A 258 -16.08 -19.64 -21.20
#